data_320c9a9a6b6aa603e73dffa42f6e1ac9
#
_entry.id   320c9a9a6b6aa603e73dffa42f6e1ac9
#
_cell.length_a   1.000
_cell.length_b   1.000
_cell.length_c   1.000
_cell.angle_alpha   90.00
_cell.angle_beta   90.00
_cell.angle_gamma   90.00
#
_symmetry.space_group_name_H-M   'P 1'
#
loop_
_entity.id
_entity.type
_entity.pdbx_description
1 polymer ?
#
loop_
_entity_poly.entity_id
_entity_poly.type
_entity_poly.pdbx_seq_one_letter_code
_entity_poly.pdbx_strand_id
1 'polypeptide(L)'
;MLKKLFIFLFLILTTVYLVVAVTVLNGKPNDTVCSGMELIIKDSIDYGFISKREVLRLLSNKKLSPIGRPMGDINTRQLENELRQHPLIGNAECYRTSNSKIGIEITQRLPILRIMAANGENYYIDDRAHAMPIPGSAARVAIATGALHESINLPFPSERPCG
;
A
#
# COMPACT_ATOMS: atom_id res chain seq x y z
N MET A 1 20.39 -44.07 -43.44
CA MET A 1 21.09 -43.53 -42.25
C MET A 1 21.09 -42.01 -42.21
N LEU A 2 21.32 -41.32 -43.31
CA LEU A 2 21.36 -39.85 -43.37
C LEU A 2 20.06 -39.18 -42.86
N LYS A 3 18.86 -39.69 -43.20
CA LYS A 3 17.57 -39.11 -42.72
C LYS A 3 17.42 -39.14 -41.18
N LYS A 4 17.88 -40.21 -40.54
CA LYS A 4 17.83 -40.34 -39.07
C LYS A 4 18.79 -39.36 -38.39
N LEU A 5 19.94 -39.13 -38.99
CA LEU A 5 20.94 -38.14 -38.52
C LEU A 5 20.37 -36.70 -38.60
N PHE A 6 19.67 -36.38 -39.71
CA PHE A 6 19.05 -35.06 -39.88
C PHE A 6 17.91 -34.82 -38.87
N ILE A 7 17.10 -35.81 -38.59
CA ILE A 7 16.03 -35.71 -37.59
C ILE A 7 16.62 -35.49 -36.20
N PHE A 8 17.70 -36.20 -35.86
CA PHE A 8 18.36 -36.06 -34.57
C PHE A 8 19.00 -34.69 -34.41
N LEU A 9 19.65 -34.16 -35.43
CA LEU A 9 20.23 -32.82 -35.44
C LEU A 9 19.15 -31.75 -35.30
N PHE A 10 18.01 -31.90 -35.99
CA PHE A 10 16.88 -30.97 -35.88
C PHE A 10 16.26 -30.96 -34.48
N LEU A 11 16.16 -32.15 -33.85
CA LEU A 11 15.64 -32.29 -32.48
C LEU A 11 16.58 -31.58 -31.44
N ILE A 12 17.89 -31.73 -31.62
CA ILE A 12 18.86 -31.01 -30.77
C ILE A 12 18.74 -29.51 -30.97
N LEU A 13 18.64 -29.05 -32.22
CA LEU A 13 18.54 -27.62 -32.51
C LEU A 13 17.28 -26.97 -31.90
N THR A 14 16.15 -27.69 -32.00
CA THR A 14 14.87 -27.22 -31.42
C THR A 14 14.89 -27.21 -29.89
N THR A 15 15.53 -28.19 -29.25
CA THR A 15 15.67 -28.20 -27.79
C THR A 15 16.59 -27.06 -27.29
N VAL A 16 17.71 -26.84 -27.98
CA VAL A 16 18.61 -25.70 -27.65
C VAL A 16 17.89 -24.38 -27.85
N TYR A 17 17.15 -24.21 -28.94
CA TYR A 17 16.34 -23.01 -29.18
C TYR A 17 15.30 -22.78 -28.08
N LEU A 18 14.58 -23.82 -27.66
CA LEU A 18 13.59 -23.74 -26.57
C LEU A 18 14.22 -23.35 -25.24
N VAL A 19 15.37 -23.94 -24.90
CA VAL A 19 16.08 -23.62 -23.65
C VAL A 19 16.53 -22.16 -23.67
N VAL A 20 17.11 -21.68 -24.79
CA VAL A 20 17.53 -20.28 -24.93
C VAL A 20 16.33 -19.35 -24.90
N ALA A 21 15.24 -19.66 -25.59
CA ALA A 21 14.02 -18.86 -25.58
C ALA A 21 13.45 -18.73 -24.17
N VAL A 22 13.37 -19.85 -23.42
CA VAL A 22 12.87 -19.84 -22.04
C VAL A 22 13.79 -19.03 -21.11
N THR A 23 15.11 -19.15 -21.23
CA THR A 23 16.06 -18.41 -20.40
C THR A 23 16.03 -16.90 -20.69
N VAL A 24 15.92 -16.52 -21.96
CA VAL A 24 15.84 -15.10 -22.37
C VAL A 24 14.49 -14.48 -21.97
N LEU A 25 13.38 -15.22 -22.16
CA LEU A 25 12.06 -14.72 -21.79
C LEU A 25 11.82 -14.70 -20.27
N ASN A 26 12.45 -15.62 -19.52
CA ASN A 26 12.42 -15.64 -18.06
C ASN A 26 13.54 -14.80 -17.44
N GLY A 27 14.26 -14.02 -18.22
CA GLY A 27 15.26 -13.04 -17.74
C GLY A 27 14.62 -12.22 -16.61
N LYS A 28 15.08 -12.43 -15.38
CA LYS A 28 14.49 -11.86 -14.18
C LYS A 28 14.57 -10.33 -14.28
N PRO A 29 13.45 -9.62 -14.06
CA PRO A 29 13.48 -8.15 -13.95
C PRO A 29 14.18 -7.66 -12.67
N ASN A 30 15.01 -8.51 -12.03
CA ASN A 30 15.63 -8.25 -10.74
C ASN A 30 16.76 -7.22 -10.80
N ASP A 31 17.35 -6.98 -11.98
CA ASP A 31 18.45 -6.05 -12.13
C ASP A 31 18.01 -4.61 -12.45
N THR A 32 16.69 -4.41 -12.65
CA THR A 32 16.17 -3.07 -12.88
C THR A 32 16.00 -2.31 -11.58
N VAL A 33 16.49 -1.09 -11.54
CA VAL A 33 16.33 -0.18 -10.40
C VAL A 33 14.94 0.44 -10.44
N CYS A 34 14.29 0.54 -9.28
CA CYS A 34 13.00 1.21 -9.17
C CYS A 34 13.12 2.68 -9.57
N SER A 35 12.50 3.03 -10.68
CA SER A 35 12.54 4.40 -11.26
C SER A 35 11.53 5.35 -10.58
N GLY A 36 10.53 4.83 -9.87
CA GLY A 36 9.51 5.66 -9.25
C GLY A 36 8.38 4.90 -8.59
N MET A 37 7.43 5.64 -8.06
CA MET A 37 6.22 5.11 -7.44
C MET A 37 4.98 5.69 -8.12
N GLU A 38 3.99 4.84 -8.39
CA GLU A 38 2.65 5.23 -8.80
C GLU A 38 1.70 5.04 -7.62
N LEU A 39 1.18 6.15 -7.08
CA LEU A 39 0.30 6.13 -5.93
C LEU A 39 -1.14 6.44 -6.36
N ILE A 40 -2.03 5.49 -6.14
CA ILE A 40 -3.46 5.58 -6.37
C ILE A 40 -4.16 5.51 -5.01
N ILE A 41 -4.91 6.55 -4.68
CA ILE A 41 -5.75 6.59 -3.48
C ILE A 41 -7.19 6.40 -3.94
N LYS A 42 -7.78 5.26 -3.58
CA LYS A 42 -9.20 4.98 -3.82
C LYS A 42 -10.03 5.84 -2.86
N ASP A 43 -11.23 6.20 -3.28
CA ASP A 43 -12.19 6.97 -2.46
C ASP A 43 -11.70 8.36 -2.01
N SER A 44 -10.69 8.92 -2.69
CA SER A 44 -10.18 10.27 -2.39
C SER A 44 -11.15 11.39 -2.76
N ILE A 45 -12.17 11.10 -3.56
CA ILE A 45 -13.14 12.09 -4.06
C ILE A 45 -14.08 12.52 -2.94
N ASP A 46 -14.46 11.59 -2.05
CA ASP A 46 -15.45 11.87 -1.00
C ASP A 46 -14.82 12.43 0.28
N TYR A 47 -13.60 12.00 0.64
CA TYR A 47 -13.06 12.28 1.97
C TYR A 47 -11.56 12.55 1.98
N GLY A 48 -10.82 12.90 1.13
CA GLY A 48 -9.40 13.27 1.09
C GLY A 48 -8.60 13.27 2.41
N PHE A 49 -8.78 12.25 3.25
CA PHE A 49 -8.19 12.18 4.59
C PHE A 49 -6.69 11.98 4.59
N ILE A 50 -6.17 11.32 3.58
CA ILE A 50 -4.75 11.09 3.42
C ILE A 50 -4.28 11.65 2.07
N SER A 51 -3.19 12.36 2.08
CA SER A 51 -2.62 12.93 0.87
C SER A 51 -1.46 12.07 0.33
N LYS A 52 -1.21 12.15 -0.98
CA LYS A 52 -0.04 11.49 -1.59
C LYS A 52 1.28 11.89 -0.90
N ARG A 53 1.39 13.17 -0.50
CA ARG A 53 2.58 13.69 0.21
C ARG A 53 2.79 13.03 1.56
N GLU A 54 1.72 12.78 2.28
CA GLU A 54 1.76 12.14 3.59
C GLU A 54 2.22 10.69 3.50
N VAL A 55 1.71 9.93 2.55
CA VAL A 55 2.15 8.56 2.27
C VAL A 55 3.64 8.52 1.91
N LEU A 56 4.09 9.42 1.04
CA LEU A 56 5.50 9.51 0.67
C LEU A 56 6.39 9.85 1.86
N ARG A 57 5.96 10.77 2.73
CA ARG A 57 6.67 11.12 3.99
C ARG A 57 6.75 9.91 4.93
N LEU A 58 5.65 9.19 5.09
CA LEU A 58 5.60 7.99 5.94
C LEU A 58 6.61 6.95 5.48
N LEU A 59 6.67 6.64 4.19
CA LEU A 59 7.62 5.70 3.61
C LEU A 59 9.07 6.20 3.72
N SER A 60 9.29 7.50 3.53
CA SER A 60 10.61 8.11 3.66
C SER A 60 11.12 8.07 5.11
N ASN A 61 10.28 8.44 6.08
CA ASN A 61 10.64 8.45 7.51
C ASN A 61 11.02 7.05 8.01
N LYS A 62 10.34 6.02 7.51
CA LYS A 62 10.65 4.62 7.85
C LYS A 62 11.78 4.02 7.02
N LYS A 63 12.44 4.80 6.15
CA LYS A 63 13.50 4.36 5.22
C LYS A 63 13.05 3.22 4.30
N LEU A 64 11.78 3.17 3.98
CA LEU A 64 11.16 2.16 3.13
C LEU A 64 10.92 2.64 1.70
N SER A 65 11.40 3.83 1.34
CA SER A 65 11.31 4.33 -0.03
C SER A 65 11.90 3.32 -1.01
N PRO A 66 11.13 2.83 -2.00
CA PRO A 66 11.63 1.88 -2.99
C PRO A 66 12.47 2.53 -4.08
N ILE A 67 12.41 3.85 -4.23
CA ILE A 67 13.07 4.58 -5.32
C ILE A 67 14.59 4.40 -5.20
N GLY A 68 15.23 4.03 -6.32
CA GLY A 68 16.67 3.83 -6.40
C GLY A 68 17.15 2.47 -5.86
N ARG A 69 16.25 1.59 -5.41
CA ARG A 69 16.60 0.23 -5.00
C ARG A 69 16.39 -0.78 -6.13
N PRO A 70 17.16 -1.87 -6.17
CA PRO A 70 16.90 -2.97 -7.10
C PRO A 70 15.49 -3.52 -6.87
N MET A 71 14.74 -3.78 -7.95
CA MET A 71 13.37 -4.29 -7.86
C MET A 71 13.29 -5.63 -7.10
N GLY A 72 14.36 -6.44 -7.17
CA GLY A 72 14.46 -7.71 -6.45
C GLY A 72 14.44 -7.55 -4.93
N ASP A 73 15.05 -6.49 -4.41
CA ASP A 73 15.24 -6.24 -2.98
C ASP A 73 14.04 -5.54 -2.33
N ILE A 74 13.09 -5.08 -3.13
CA ILE A 74 11.90 -4.39 -2.60
C ILE A 74 10.89 -5.41 -2.09
N ASN A 75 10.67 -5.41 -0.79
CA ASN A 75 9.64 -6.22 -0.15
C ASN A 75 8.30 -5.48 -0.13
N THR A 76 7.44 -5.79 -1.10
CA THR A 76 6.11 -5.16 -1.22
C THR A 76 5.22 -5.46 -0.03
N ARG A 77 5.29 -6.66 0.56
CA ARG A 77 4.51 -7.02 1.77
C ARG A 77 4.90 -6.17 2.99
N GLN A 78 6.19 -5.85 3.11
CA GLN A 78 6.63 -4.96 4.18
C GLN A 78 6.07 -3.56 3.99
N LEU A 79 6.07 -3.03 2.76
CA LEU A 79 5.46 -1.74 2.43
C LEU A 79 3.97 -1.73 2.76
N GLU A 80 3.23 -2.77 2.37
CA GLU A 80 1.80 -2.92 2.68
C GLU A 80 1.54 -2.92 4.19
N ASN A 81 2.29 -3.73 4.95
CA ASN A 81 2.12 -3.85 6.39
C ASN A 81 2.39 -2.51 7.10
N GLU A 82 3.41 -1.79 6.68
CA GLU A 82 3.72 -0.47 7.24
C GLU A 82 2.66 0.58 6.92
N LEU A 83 2.13 0.56 5.70
CA LEU A 83 1.04 1.45 5.31
C LEU A 83 -0.24 1.14 6.08
N ARG A 84 -0.58 -0.15 6.28
CA ARG A 84 -1.77 -0.58 7.03
C ARG A 84 -1.74 -0.21 8.52
N GLN A 85 -0.55 0.04 9.09
CA GLN A 85 -0.44 0.55 10.46
C GLN A 85 -0.93 1.99 10.61
N HIS A 86 -1.04 2.73 9.51
CA HIS A 86 -1.53 4.09 9.57
C HIS A 86 -3.02 4.14 9.88
N PRO A 87 -3.46 4.93 10.90
CA PRO A 87 -4.85 4.89 11.39
C PRO A 87 -5.90 5.32 10.36
N LEU A 88 -5.52 6.03 9.31
CA LEU A 88 -6.43 6.46 8.23
C LEU A 88 -6.44 5.52 7.02
N ILE A 89 -5.60 4.48 7.02
CA ILE A 89 -5.50 3.50 5.92
C ILE A 89 -6.27 2.25 6.30
N GLY A 90 -7.28 1.92 5.50
CA GLY A 90 -8.06 0.68 5.65
C GLY A 90 -7.39 -0.52 5.00
N ASN A 91 -6.85 -0.32 3.80
CA ASN A 91 -6.08 -1.33 3.08
C ASN A 91 -4.99 -0.67 2.24
N ALA A 92 -3.92 -1.41 2.01
CA ALA A 92 -2.84 -1.01 1.12
C ALA A 92 -2.38 -2.24 0.32
N GLU A 93 -2.22 -2.06 -0.97
CA GLU A 93 -1.74 -3.08 -1.91
C GLU A 93 -0.54 -2.52 -2.67
N CYS A 94 0.56 -3.26 -2.68
CA CYS A 94 1.78 -2.86 -3.36
C CYS A 94 2.17 -3.92 -4.39
N TYR A 95 2.36 -3.51 -5.62
CA TYR A 95 2.73 -4.40 -6.72
C TYR A 95 3.83 -3.80 -7.60
N ARG A 96 4.53 -4.68 -8.29
CA ARG A 96 5.54 -4.27 -9.25
C ARG A 96 4.89 -4.07 -10.61
N THR A 97 5.17 -2.93 -11.23
CA THR A 97 4.72 -2.64 -12.59
C THR A 97 5.79 -3.02 -13.62
N SER A 98 5.36 -3.25 -14.86
CA SER A 98 6.28 -3.57 -15.98
C SER A 98 7.28 -2.44 -16.28
N ASN A 99 6.98 -1.21 -15.85
CA ASN A 99 7.80 -0.02 -16.12
C ASN A 99 8.85 0.24 -15.04
N SER A 100 9.29 -0.79 -14.31
CA SER A 100 10.25 -0.65 -13.20
C SER A 100 9.81 0.36 -12.12
N LYS A 101 8.51 0.42 -11.86
CA LYS A 101 7.92 1.22 -10.79
C LYS A 101 7.21 0.34 -9.78
N ILE A 102 6.96 0.88 -8.59
CA ILE A 102 6.08 0.27 -7.60
C ILE A 102 4.73 0.97 -7.65
N GLY A 103 3.68 0.19 -7.94
CA GLY A 103 2.30 0.62 -7.79
C GLY A 103 1.89 0.46 -6.32
N ILE A 104 1.28 1.49 -5.76
CA ILE A 104 0.74 1.50 -4.40
C ILE A 104 -0.71 1.94 -4.49
N GLU A 105 -1.63 1.05 -4.17
CA GLU A 105 -3.05 1.36 -4.06
C GLU A 105 -3.45 1.43 -2.60
N ILE A 106 -4.06 2.54 -2.22
CA ILE A 106 -4.50 2.78 -0.84
C ILE A 106 -6.01 2.95 -0.84
N THR A 107 -6.68 2.18 0.02
CA THR A 107 -8.08 2.40 0.38
C THR A 107 -8.12 3.07 1.74
N GLN A 108 -8.77 4.23 1.81
CA GLN A 108 -8.90 4.97 3.07
C GLN A 108 -9.93 4.30 3.99
N ARG A 109 -9.79 4.51 5.29
CA ARG A 109 -10.86 4.17 6.25
C ARG A 109 -11.96 5.22 6.13
N LEU A 110 -13.20 4.77 6.12
CA LEU A 110 -14.37 5.62 6.06
C LEU A 110 -15.00 5.73 7.44
N PRO A 111 -15.06 6.92 8.03
CA PRO A 111 -15.73 7.12 9.29
C PRO A 111 -17.26 7.01 9.12
N ILE A 112 -17.91 6.35 10.06
CA ILE A 112 -19.37 6.26 10.12
C ILE A 112 -19.96 7.06 11.29
N LEU A 113 -19.14 7.30 12.33
CA LEU A 113 -19.57 7.97 13.55
C LEU A 113 -18.43 8.85 14.09
N ARG A 114 -18.80 10.01 14.60
CA ARG A 114 -17.90 10.87 15.38
C ARG A 114 -18.26 10.81 16.84
N ILE A 115 -17.29 10.53 17.69
CA ILE A 115 -17.44 10.56 19.14
C ILE A 115 -16.92 11.87 19.66
N MET A 116 -17.74 12.53 20.48
CA MET A 116 -17.38 13.72 21.26
C MET A 116 -17.71 13.43 22.72
N ALA A 117 -16.75 12.89 23.44
CA ALA A 117 -16.94 12.48 24.83
C ALA A 117 -16.85 13.68 25.79
N ALA A 118 -17.54 13.58 26.92
CA ALA A 118 -17.54 14.64 27.97
C ALA A 118 -16.13 14.83 28.60
N ASN A 119 -15.24 13.84 28.52
CA ASN A 119 -13.85 13.92 28.96
C ASN A 119 -12.93 14.72 27.99
N GLY A 120 -13.48 15.23 26.88
CA GLY A 120 -12.78 15.98 25.87
C GLY A 120 -12.15 15.10 24.76
N GLU A 121 -12.32 13.79 24.79
CA GLU A 121 -11.88 12.91 23.68
C GLU A 121 -12.75 13.15 22.46
N ASN A 122 -12.11 13.24 21.30
CA ASN A 122 -12.76 13.48 20.03
C ASN A 122 -12.06 12.64 18.95
N TYR A 123 -12.83 11.72 18.34
CA TYR A 123 -12.32 10.77 17.34
C TYR A 123 -13.45 10.25 16.46
N TYR A 124 -13.08 9.63 15.35
CA TYR A 124 -14.03 8.91 14.50
C TYR A 124 -13.99 7.42 14.77
N ILE A 125 -15.07 6.73 14.40
CA ILE A 125 -15.18 5.27 14.37
C ILE A 125 -15.50 4.87 12.93
N ASP A 126 -14.80 3.84 12.42
CA ASP A 126 -15.05 3.24 11.13
C ASP A 126 -16.14 2.13 11.19
N ASP A 127 -16.47 1.55 10.04
CA ASP A 127 -17.43 0.46 9.89
C ASP A 127 -17.02 -0.85 10.60
N ARG A 128 -15.77 -0.95 11.02
CA ARG A 128 -15.20 -2.08 11.77
C ARG A 128 -15.01 -1.79 13.24
N ALA A 129 -15.60 -0.70 13.74
CA ALA A 129 -15.47 -0.23 15.12
C ALA A 129 -14.03 0.13 15.54
N HIS A 130 -13.14 0.49 14.60
CA HIS A 130 -11.83 1.00 14.93
C HIS A 130 -11.87 2.51 15.11
N ALA A 131 -11.20 2.98 16.15
CA ALA A 131 -11.03 4.40 16.38
C ALA A 131 -10.03 4.99 15.37
N MET A 132 -10.35 6.18 14.87
CA MET A 132 -9.56 6.94 13.90
C MET A 132 -9.33 8.36 14.44
N PRO A 133 -8.16 8.97 14.21
CA PRO A 133 -7.95 10.37 14.50
C PRO A 133 -8.85 11.25 13.61
N ILE A 134 -9.09 12.46 14.02
CA ILE A 134 -9.76 13.45 13.18
C ILE A 134 -8.76 13.94 12.13
N PRO A 135 -9.00 13.65 10.83
CA PRO A 135 -8.16 14.21 9.78
C PRO A 135 -8.41 15.69 9.62
N GLY A 136 -7.53 16.40 8.92
CA GLY A 136 -7.66 17.84 8.67
C GLY A 136 -8.93 18.25 7.91
N SER A 137 -9.61 17.31 7.23
CA SER A 137 -10.92 17.48 6.60
C SER A 137 -12.01 16.79 7.42
N ALA A 138 -13.09 17.50 7.73
CA ALA A 138 -14.19 16.94 8.51
C ALA A 138 -15.09 16.06 7.65
N ALA A 139 -15.41 14.86 8.13
CA ALA A 139 -16.43 14.00 7.53
C ALA A 139 -17.84 14.39 7.99
N ARG A 140 -18.79 14.27 7.08
CA ARG A 140 -20.22 14.43 7.40
C ARG A 140 -20.77 13.10 7.89
N VAL A 141 -20.68 12.86 9.16
CA VAL A 141 -21.16 11.63 9.83
C VAL A 141 -22.01 11.97 11.04
N ALA A 142 -22.75 11.01 11.55
CA ALA A 142 -23.49 11.17 12.79
C ALA A 142 -22.52 11.49 13.96
N ILE A 143 -22.99 12.28 14.93
CA ILE A 143 -22.20 12.64 16.11
C ILE A 143 -22.86 12.01 17.33
N ALA A 144 -22.08 11.25 18.08
CA ALA A 144 -22.48 10.76 19.40
C ALA A 144 -21.79 11.61 20.47
N THR A 145 -22.58 12.14 21.40
CA THR A 145 -22.09 12.93 22.53
C THR A 145 -22.53 12.28 23.83
N GLY A 146 -21.73 12.36 24.88
CA GLY A 146 -22.13 11.85 26.18
C GLY A 146 -20.96 11.51 27.10
N ALA A 147 -21.29 11.04 28.30
CA ALA A 147 -20.33 10.50 29.23
C ALA A 147 -19.99 9.06 28.81
N LEU A 148 -18.88 8.89 28.11
CA LEU A 148 -18.32 7.57 27.83
C LEU A 148 -17.45 7.18 29.02
N HIS A 149 -17.85 6.09 29.71
CA HIS A 149 -17.13 5.60 30.89
C HIS A 149 -15.94 4.71 30.55
N GLU A 150 -15.82 4.25 29.33
CA GLU A 150 -14.68 3.46 28.86
C GLU A 150 -13.73 4.37 28.07
N SER A 151 -12.53 4.55 28.62
CA SER A 151 -11.42 5.12 27.84
C SER A 151 -10.98 4.07 26.81
N ILE A 152 -11.31 4.28 25.55
CA ILE A 152 -10.73 3.51 24.47
C ILE A 152 -9.25 3.85 24.41
N ASN A 153 -8.38 2.85 24.53
CA ASN A 153 -6.94 3.04 24.32
C ASN A 153 -6.72 3.42 22.84
N LEU A 154 -6.74 4.71 22.58
CA LEU A 154 -6.53 5.23 21.23
C LEU A 154 -5.07 5.00 20.85
N PRO A 155 -4.78 4.37 19.71
CA PRO A 155 -3.41 4.17 19.22
C PRO A 155 -2.76 5.48 18.73
N PHE A 156 -3.42 6.62 18.95
CA PHE A 156 -2.99 7.96 18.55
C PHE A 156 -3.38 8.97 19.64
N PRO A 157 -2.65 10.09 19.76
CA PRO A 157 -3.02 11.14 20.70
C PRO A 157 -4.39 11.73 20.34
N SER A 158 -5.33 11.73 21.29
CA SER A 158 -6.59 12.43 21.13
C SER A 158 -6.32 13.93 21.08
N GLU A 159 -6.74 14.60 20.03
CA GLU A 159 -6.72 16.06 19.99
C GLU A 159 -7.72 16.58 21.05
N ARG A 160 -7.21 17.10 22.15
CA ARG A 160 -8.03 17.86 23.09
C ARG A 160 -8.28 19.24 22.45
N PRO A 161 -9.52 19.72 22.40
CA PRO A 161 -9.76 21.08 21.95
C PRO A 161 -8.96 22.02 22.84
N CYS A 162 -8.18 22.89 22.23
CA CYS A 162 -7.54 24.00 22.93
C CYS A 162 -8.66 24.84 23.62
N GLY A 163 -8.65 24.86 24.95
CA GLY A 163 -9.53 25.73 25.77
C GLY A 163 -9.22 27.21 25.56
#